data_0fcb0dac99feb3059075257ef60569ac
#
_entry.id   0fcb0dac99feb3059075257ef60569ac
#
_cell.length_a   1.000
_cell.length_b   1.000
_cell.length_c   1.000
_cell.angle_alpha   90.00
_cell.angle_beta   90.00
_cell.angle_gamma   90.00
#
_symmetry.space_group_name_H-M   'P 1'
#
loop_
_entity.id
_entity.type
_entity.pdbx_description
1 polymer ?
#
loop_
_entity_poly.entity_id
_entity_poly.type
_entity_poly.pdbx_seq_one_letter_code
_entity_poly.pdbx_strand_id
1 'polypeptide(L)' 'MRLKWLPHVGGVFSAVGDHGTWIIVNTNMAGKPNWWLCVHPWDSNDFEERGNFPNREAAQAHAQDREDGVPIQAQGSAK' A
#
# COMPACT_ATOMS: atom_id res chain seq x y z
N MET A 1 9.25 10.15 -2.46
CA MET A 1 9.54 9.28 -3.61
C MET A 1 8.26 8.82 -4.29
N ARG A 2 8.21 8.88 -5.61
CA ARG A 2 7.05 8.42 -6.35
C ARG A 2 7.13 6.90 -6.53
N LEU A 3 6.13 6.19 -6.05
CA LEU A 3 6.08 4.74 -6.20
C LEU A 3 5.77 4.39 -7.65
N LYS A 4 6.47 3.39 -8.15
CA LYS A 4 6.27 2.88 -9.49
C LYS A 4 5.69 1.49 -9.39
N TRP A 5 4.43 1.35 -9.77
CA TRP A 5 3.69 0.11 -9.62
C TRP A 5 3.90 -0.81 -10.79
N LEU A 6 4.26 -2.05 -10.49
CA LEU A 6 4.50 -3.09 -11.49
C LEU A 6 3.40 -4.14 -11.40
N PRO A 7 2.76 -4.48 -12.51
CA PRO A 7 1.72 -5.50 -12.49
C PRO A 7 2.31 -6.90 -12.44
N HIS A 8 1.60 -7.77 -11.75
CA HIS A 8 1.94 -9.18 -11.67
C HIS A 8 0.72 -10.02 -11.98
N VAL A 9 0.93 -11.31 -12.16
CA VAL A 9 -0.16 -12.24 -12.43
C VAL A 9 -1.13 -12.29 -11.26
N GLY A 10 -2.42 -12.41 -11.56
CA GLY A 10 -3.41 -12.59 -10.51
C GLY A 10 -3.93 -11.33 -9.88
N GLY A 11 -3.79 -10.20 -10.55
CA GLY A 11 -4.32 -8.96 -10.00
C GLY A 11 -3.50 -8.39 -8.86
N VAL A 12 -2.20 -8.64 -8.87
CA VAL A 12 -1.27 -8.16 -7.86
C VAL A 12 -0.42 -7.06 -8.46
N PHE A 13 -0.18 -6.01 -7.68
CA PHE A 13 0.73 -4.93 -8.06
C PHE A 13 1.71 -4.70 -6.93
N SER A 14 2.94 -4.38 -7.27
CA SER A 14 3.94 -4.08 -6.26
C SER A 14 4.75 -2.85 -6.63
N ALA A 15 5.29 -2.20 -5.61
CA ALA A 15 6.15 -1.03 -5.80
C ALA A 15 7.18 -1.01 -4.69
N VAL A 16 8.43 -0.73 -5.05
CA VAL A 16 9.52 -0.63 -4.09
C VAL A 16 9.66 0.83 -3.67
N GLY A 17 9.59 1.07 -2.38
CA GLY A 17 9.70 2.41 -1.83
C GLY A 17 10.81 2.53 -0.82
N ASP A 18 10.88 3.68 -0.18
CA ASP A 18 11.92 3.92 0.81
C ASP A 18 11.68 3.16 2.11
N HIS A 19 10.42 2.89 2.42
CA HIS A 19 10.06 2.21 3.67
C HIS A 19 9.94 0.71 3.53
N GLY A 20 9.79 0.21 2.33
CA GLY A 20 9.62 -1.22 2.11
C GLY A 20 9.01 -1.47 0.75
N THR A 21 8.52 -2.69 0.57
CA THR A 21 7.83 -3.07 -0.66
C THR A 21 6.33 -3.02 -0.43
N TRP A 22 5.64 -2.22 -1.24
CA TRP A 22 4.19 -2.08 -1.17
C TRP A 22 3.54 -3.09 -2.10
N ILE A 23 2.48 -3.73 -1.64
CA ILE A 23 1.79 -4.76 -2.41
C ILE A 23 0.29 -4.52 -2.36
N ILE A 24 -0.35 -4.54 -3.53
CA ILE A 24 -1.80 -4.41 -3.65
C ILE A 24 -2.32 -5.69 -4.28
N VAL A 25 -3.34 -6.28 -3.67
CA VAL A 25 -3.94 -7.50 -4.17
C VAL A 25 -5.42 -7.27 -4.40
N ASN A 26 -5.90 -7.68 -5.59
CA ASN A 26 -7.33 -7.65 -5.88
C ASN A 26 -7.95 -8.88 -5.28
N THR A 27 -8.70 -8.72 -4.20
CA THR A 27 -9.31 -9.85 -3.51
C THR A 27 -10.76 -10.10 -3.93
N ASN A 28 -11.40 -9.07 -4.49
CA ASN A 28 -12.76 -9.23 -5.04
C ASN A 28 -13.71 -9.93 -4.08
N MET A 29 -13.90 -9.35 -2.90
CA MET A 29 -14.70 -9.98 -1.86
C MET A 29 -16.19 -9.83 -2.11
N ALA A 30 -16.93 -10.94 -1.92
CA ALA A 30 -18.39 -10.96 -2.03
C ALA A 30 -18.88 -10.36 -3.36
N GLY A 31 -18.17 -10.59 -4.44
CA GLY A 31 -18.56 -10.10 -5.74
C GLY A 31 -18.34 -8.61 -5.94
N LYS A 32 -17.72 -7.95 -4.99
CA LYS A 32 -17.43 -6.53 -5.09
C LYS A 32 -15.93 -6.33 -5.21
N PRO A 33 -15.49 -5.32 -5.97
CA PRO A 33 -14.07 -5.02 -6.05
C PRO A 33 -13.53 -4.70 -4.68
N ASN A 34 -12.41 -5.28 -4.35
CA ASN A 34 -11.72 -5.00 -3.10
C ASN A 34 -10.23 -5.10 -3.35
N TRP A 35 -9.51 -4.08 -2.95
CA TRP A 35 -8.06 -4.00 -3.13
C TRP A 35 -7.40 -3.93 -1.78
N TRP A 36 -6.70 -4.99 -1.44
CA TRP A 36 -6.02 -5.11 -0.15
C TRP A 36 -4.60 -4.57 -0.29
N LEU A 37 -4.22 -3.69 0.62
CA LEU A 37 -2.89 -3.08 0.60
C LEU A 37 -2.09 -3.55 1.79
N CYS A 38 -0.86 -3.94 1.55
CA CYS A 38 0.07 -4.24 2.62
C CYS A 38 1.46 -3.74 2.24
N VAL A 39 2.34 -3.69 3.23
CA VAL A 39 3.72 -3.29 3.02
C VAL A 39 4.63 -4.25 3.76
N HIS A 40 5.76 -4.56 3.15
CA HIS A 40 6.81 -5.35 3.78
C HIS A 40 7.95 -4.38 4.08
N PRO A 41 8.05 -3.87 5.32
CA PRO A 41 9.09 -2.92 5.67
C PRO A 41 10.48 -3.53 5.55
N TRP A 42 11.47 -2.70 5.22
CA TRP A 42 12.83 -3.19 5.05
C TRP A 42 13.42 -3.76 6.34
N ASP A 43 12.97 -3.25 7.49
CA ASP A 43 13.52 -3.67 8.76
C ASP A 43 12.65 -4.70 9.48
N SER A 44 11.78 -5.38 8.75
CA SER A 44 10.85 -6.34 9.34
C SER A 44 10.79 -7.59 8.46
N ASN A 45 10.48 -8.72 9.07
CA ASN A 45 10.25 -9.96 8.34
C ASN A 45 8.77 -10.22 8.07
N ASP A 46 7.91 -9.33 8.55
CA ASP A 46 6.47 -9.52 8.44
C ASP A 46 5.84 -8.43 7.59
N PHE A 47 4.73 -8.80 6.93
CA PHE A 47 3.93 -7.81 6.22
C PHE A 47 3.07 -7.05 7.20
N GLU A 48 2.85 -5.77 6.92
CA GLU A 48 1.93 -4.95 7.68
C GLU A 48 0.73 -4.64 6.81
N GLU A 49 -0.45 -5.02 7.28
CA GLU A 49 -1.68 -4.76 6.56
C GLU A 49 -2.04 -3.29 6.68
N ARG A 50 -2.43 -2.68 5.55
CA ARG A 50 -2.80 -1.26 5.53
C ARG A 50 -4.29 -1.03 5.26
N GLY A 51 -5.01 -2.08 4.92
CA GLY A 51 -6.44 -1.97 4.78
C GLY A 51 -6.96 -2.40 3.43
N ASN A 52 -8.25 -2.17 3.24
CA ASN A 52 -8.96 -2.54 2.04
C ASN A 52 -9.53 -1.28 1.38
N PHE A 53 -9.51 -1.26 0.07
CA PHE A 53 -9.91 -0.07 -0.69
C PHE A 53 -10.87 -0.46 -1.81
N PRO A 54 -11.77 0.44 -2.21
CA PRO A 54 -12.77 0.10 -3.23
C PRO A 54 -12.20 0.03 -4.64
N ASN A 55 -11.03 0.61 -4.87
CA ASN A 55 -10.41 0.53 -6.18
C ASN A 55 -8.90 0.62 -6.03
N ARG A 56 -8.20 0.28 -7.11
CA ARG A 56 -6.74 0.25 -7.10
C ARG A 56 -6.15 1.62 -6.85
N GLU A 57 -6.75 2.65 -7.44
CA GLU A 57 -6.25 4.01 -7.32
C GLU A 57 -6.26 4.50 -5.87
N ALA A 58 -7.31 4.15 -5.13
CA ALA A 58 -7.38 4.53 -3.73
C ALA A 58 -6.27 3.85 -2.92
N ALA A 59 -6.01 2.57 -3.20
CA ALA A 59 -4.94 1.85 -2.52
C ALA A 59 -3.57 2.45 -2.86
N GLN A 60 -3.36 2.77 -4.14
CA GLN A 60 -2.10 3.37 -4.57
C GLN A 60 -1.88 4.74 -3.94
N ALA A 61 -2.96 5.53 -3.85
CA ALA A 61 -2.86 6.86 -3.24
C ALA A 61 -2.50 6.75 -1.76
N HIS A 62 -3.11 5.79 -1.06
CA HIS A 62 -2.79 5.60 0.36
C HIS A 62 -1.33 5.21 0.54
N ALA A 63 -0.84 4.28 -0.30
CA ALA A 63 0.55 3.85 -0.23
C ALA A 63 1.49 5.03 -0.51
N GLN A 64 1.16 5.85 -1.51
CA GLN A 64 1.99 6.99 -1.85
C GLN A 64 2.03 8.00 -0.72
N ASP A 65 0.91 8.27 -0.08
CA ASP A 65 0.88 9.19 1.04
C ASP A 65 1.75 8.70 2.20
N ARG A 66 1.69 7.42 2.48
CA ARG A 66 2.51 6.84 3.56
C ARG A 66 3.97 6.85 3.18
N GLU A 67 4.28 6.58 1.92
CA GLU A 67 5.66 6.57 1.44
C GLU A 67 6.27 7.97 1.55
N ASP A 68 5.48 8.99 1.27
CA ASP A 68 5.94 10.36 1.34
C ASP A 68 6.06 10.86 2.78
N GLY A 69 5.63 10.07 3.74
CA GLY A 69 5.68 10.43 5.14
C GLY A 69 4.65 11.48 5.52
N VAL A 70 3.65 11.64 4.69
CA VAL A 70 2.66 12.63 4.93
C VAL A 70 1.85 12.25 6.10
N PRO A 71 1.70 13.09 6.77
CA PRO A 71 1.32 13.26 7.96
C PRO A 71 1.43 12.24 8.82
N ILE A 72 2.04 11.83 8.78
CA ILE A 72 2.24 10.97 9.79
C ILE A 72 2.25 11.69 11.08
N GLN A 73 2.25 12.26 10.40
CA GLN A 73 2.39 12.69 10.92
C GLN A 73 2.21 13.08 11.46
N ALA A 74 2.28 13.32 11.59
CA ALA A 74 2.31 13.57 11.98
C ALA A 74 1.89 13.69 12.56
N GLN A 75 1.52 13.34 12.60
CA GLN A 75 1.24 13.31 13.02
C GLN A 75 1.50 13.49 13.62
N GLY A 76 1.63 13.68 13.98
CA GLY A 76 1.93 13.91 14.56
C GLY A 76 2.23 14.15 15.19
N SER A 77 2.31 14.02 15.40
CA SER A 77 2.78 14.30 15.91
C SER A 77 3.00 14.81 16.41
N ALA A 78 2.85 14.93 16.63
CA ALA A 78 3.14 15.36 16.99
C ALA A 78 3.14 15.88 17.48
N LYS A 79 3.11 16.00 17.77
CA LYS A 79 3.22 16.46 18.11
C LYS A 79 3.19 16.78 18.41
#